data_0c348aada017dfeb02fa27d0bfed3f7a
#
_entry.id   0c348aada017dfeb02fa27d0bfed3f7a
#
_cell.length_a   1.000
_cell.length_b   1.000
_cell.length_c   1.000
_cell.angle_alpha   90.00
_cell.angle_beta   90.00
_cell.angle_gamma   90.00
#
_symmetry.space_group_name_H-M   'P 1'
#
loop_
_entity.id
_entity.type
_entity.pdbx_description
1 polymer ?
#
loop_
_entity_poly.entity_id
_entity_poly.type
_entity_poly.pdbx_seq_one_letter_code
_entity_poly.pdbx_strand_id
1 'polypeptide(L)'
;MSEPEKKSSFKPDLIFWGVVVCLLGLFALVAIPNFVSDGRNGPGGKSNACINNLRQIDAAANEFALEHSKTNGDVINYPDDLTPYIKLNKDGKIPPCPSGGIYSIKKVGHVPTCSLSNTVTPAHILP
;
A
#
# COMPACT_ATOMS: atom_id res chain seq x y z
N MET A 1 -0.67 4.67 77.30
CA MET A 1 0.44 4.31 76.37
C MET A 1 -0.21 3.89 75.09
N SER A 2 -0.29 4.78 74.14
CA SER A 2 -0.86 4.54 72.83
C SER A 2 0.30 4.21 71.87
N GLU A 3 0.28 3.00 71.33
CA GLU A 3 1.21 2.60 70.28
C GLU A 3 1.02 3.44 69.03
N PRO A 4 2.08 3.89 68.37
CA PRO A 4 1.94 4.57 67.11
C PRO A 4 1.63 3.55 66.02
N GLU A 5 0.48 3.64 65.40
CA GLU A 5 0.10 2.94 64.15
C GLU A 5 1.16 3.18 63.08
N LYS A 6 1.84 2.15 62.69
CA LYS A 6 2.79 2.12 61.56
C LYS A 6 2.01 2.27 60.27
N LYS A 7 1.77 3.47 59.84
CA LYS A 7 1.16 3.80 58.56
C LYS A 7 2.04 3.25 57.44
N SER A 8 1.67 2.09 56.93
CA SER A 8 2.27 1.52 55.74
C SER A 8 2.04 2.50 54.59
N SER A 9 3.08 3.26 54.26
CA SER A 9 3.08 4.12 53.06
C SER A 9 3.17 3.23 51.84
N PHE A 10 2.05 2.65 51.48
CA PHE A 10 1.88 1.98 50.22
C PHE A 10 1.88 3.07 49.13
N LYS A 11 2.95 3.17 48.36
CA LYS A 11 3.07 4.13 47.26
C LYS A 11 2.29 3.58 46.07
N PRO A 12 1.05 4.01 45.82
CA PRO A 12 0.22 3.52 44.70
C PRO A 12 0.87 3.81 43.35
N ASP A 13 1.74 4.82 43.31
CA ASP A 13 2.42 5.25 42.07
C ASP A 13 3.32 4.15 41.47
N LEU A 14 4.01 3.37 42.31
CA LEU A 14 4.93 2.35 41.80
C LEU A 14 4.20 1.16 41.17
N ILE A 15 3.06 0.79 41.72
CA ILE A 15 2.21 -0.29 41.18
C ILE A 15 1.50 0.20 39.92
N PHE A 16 0.99 1.44 39.93
CA PHE A 16 0.36 2.03 38.77
C PHE A 16 1.33 2.08 37.58
N TRP A 17 2.55 2.58 37.78
CA TRP A 17 3.58 2.59 36.76
C TRP A 17 3.99 1.20 36.32
N GLY A 18 4.08 0.24 37.22
CA GLY A 18 4.35 -1.16 36.88
C GLY A 18 3.28 -1.77 35.98
N VAL A 19 2.02 -1.55 36.29
CA VAL A 19 0.89 -2.01 35.47
C VAL A 19 0.89 -1.35 34.09
N VAL A 20 1.14 -0.03 34.04
CA VAL A 20 1.22 0.70 32.77
C VAL A 20 2.34 0.15 31.88
N VAL A 21 3.53 -0.08 32.43
CA VAL A 21 4.67 -0.64 31.67
C VAL A 21 4.36 -2.07 31.19
N CYS A 22 3.73 -2.91 32.02
CA CYS A 22 3.30 -4.26 31.61
C CYS A 22 2.27 -4.21 30.48
N LEU A 23 1.28 -3.32 30.56
CA LEU A 23 0.26 -3.16 29.51
C LEU A 23 0.84 -2.65 28.21
N LEU A 24 1.75 -1.68 28.27
CA LEU A 24 2.47 -1.16 27.09
C LEU A 24 3.37 -2.24 26.49
N GLY A 25 4.03 -3.06 27.31
CA GLY A 25 4.85 -4.19 26.85
C GLY A 25 4.00 -5.25 26.15
N LEU A 26 2.86 -5.63 26.73
CA LEU A 26 1.91 -6.57 26.11
C LEU A 26 1.33 -6.00 24.80
N PHE A 27 0.99 -4.73 24.79
CA PHE A 27 0.51 -4.06 23.57
C PHE A 27 1.57 -4.02 22.47
N ALA A 28 2.83 -3.75 22.83
CA ALA A 28 3.95 -3.78 21.89
C ALA A 28 4.19 -5.19 21.30
N LEU A 29 4.08 -6.23 22.12
CA LEU A 29 4.24 -7.63 21.67
C LEU A 29 3.18 -8.04 20.63
N VAL A 30 1.98 -7.49 20.71
CA VAL A 30 0.89 -7.77 19.75
C VAL A 30 0.91 -6.81 18.57
N ALA A 31 1.18 -5.53 18.82
CA ALA A 31 1.12 -4.48 17.79
C ALA A 31 2.32 -4.55 16.83
N ILE A 32 3.54 -4.77 17.34
CA ILE A 32 4.75 -4.79 16.52
C ILE A 32 4.70 -5.87 15.42
N PRO A 33 4.41 -7.15 15.68
CA PRO A 33 4.34 -8.15 14.62
C PRO A 33 3.23 -7.90 13.61
N ASN A 34 2.12 -7.27 14.00
CA ASN A 34 1.05 -6.91 13.09
C ASN A 34 1.39 -5.72 12.18
N PHE A 35 2.25 -4.81 12.64
CA PHE A 35 2.72 -3.66 11.86
C PHE A 35 3.91 -4.00 10.97
N VAL A 36 4.73 -4.96 11.37
CA VAL A 36 5.97 -5.38 10.67
C VAL A 36 5.73 -6.55 9.73
N SER A 37 4.52 -7.13 9.68
CA SER A 37 4.22 -8.17 8.69
C SER A 37 4.35 -7.59 7.28
N ASP A 38 5.46 -7.92 6.64
CA ASP A 38 5.91 -7.50 5.32
C ASP A 38 4.99 -8.01 4.19
N GLY A 39 3.70 -7.68 4.26
CA GLY A 39 2.78 -7.88 3.14
C GLY A 39 3.21 -7.15 1.85
N ARG A 40 4.15 -6.18 1.96
CA ARG A 40 4.63 -5.38 0.82
C ARG A 40 5.67 -6.10 -0.03
N ASN A 41 6.52 -6.91 0.56
CA ASN A 41 7.65 -7.56 -0.13
C ASN A 41 7.39 -9.01 -0.52
N GLY A 42 6.32 -9.63 0.01
CA GLY A 42 5.89 -10.96 -0.39
C GLY A 42 5.26 -11.01 -1.78
N PRO A 43 5.05 -12.22 -2.36
CA PRO A 43 4.41 -12.36 -3.68
C PRO A 43 3.06 -11.64 -3.77
N GLY A 44 2.23 -11.72 -2.72
CA GLY A 44 0.95 -11.01 -2.66
C GLY A 44 1.10 -9.50 -2.62
N GLY A 45 2.08 -8.96 -1.89
CA GLY A 45 2.36 -7.52 -1.85
C GLY A 45 2.81 -6.97 -3.20
N LYS A 46 3.65 -7.70 -3.91
CA LYS A 46 4.10 -7.32 -5.27
C LYS A 46 2.96 -7.36 -6.27
N SER A 47 2.10 -8.37 -6.21
CA SER A 47 0.90 -8.47 -7.04
C SER A 47 -0.05 -7.31 -6.77
N ASN A 48 -0.36 -7.02 -5.51
CA ASN A 48 -1.22 -5.90 -5.12
C ASN A 48 -0.66 -4.55 -5.58
N ALA A 49 0.64 -4.34 -5.47
CA ALA A 49 1.29 -3.13 -5.96
C ALA A 49 1.19 -3.01 -7.49
N CYS A 50 1.37 -4.11 -8.23
CA CYS A 50 1.17 -4.14 -9.67
C CYS A 50 -0.28 -3.83 -10.06
N ILE A 51 -1.26 -4.44 -9.39
CA ILE A 51 -2.69 -4.18 -9.61
C ILE A 51 -3.03 -2.71 -9.33
N ASN A 52 -2.47 -2.13 -8.26
CA ASN A 52 -2.66 -0.71 -7.96
C ASN A 52 -2.07 0.21 -9.05
N ASN A 53 -0.91 -0.14 -9.60
CA ASN A 53 -0.34 0.59 -10.73
C ASN A 53 -1.22 0.47 -11.99
N LEU A 54 -1.76 -0.71 -12.27
CA LEU A 54 -2.71 -0.90 -13.38
C LEU A 54 -3.96 -0.04 -13.20
N ARG A 55 -4.52 0.05 -11.99
CA ARG A 55 -5.66 0.95 -11.69
C ARG A 55 -5.33 2.42 -11.92
N GLN A 56 -4.12 2.85 -11.57
CA GLN A 56 -3.67 4.22 -11.83
C GLN A 56 -3.53 4.48 -13.33
N ILE A 57 -3.02 3.51 -14.11
CA ILE A 57 -2.91 3.61 -15.57
C ILE A 57 -4.31 3.69 -16.21
N ASP A 58 -5.26 2.88 -15.73
CA ASP A 58 -6.64 2.90 -16.21
C ASP A 58 -7.32 4.25 -15.92
N ALA A 59 -7.17 4.76 -14.69
CA ALA A 59 -7.68 6.07 -14.33
C ALA A 59 -7.06 7.20 -15.18
N ALA A 60 -5.75 7.17 -15.41
CA ALA A 60 -5.05 8.13 -16.25
C ALA A 60 -5.54 8.07 -17.73
N ALA A 61 -5.83 6.87 -18.23
CA ALA A 61 -6.37 6.71 -19.58
C ALA A 61 -7.78 7.32 -19.73
N ASN A 62 -8.61 7.19 -18.69
CA ASN A 62 -9.93 7.80 -18.66
C ASN A 62 -9.84 9.33 -18.56
N GLU A 63 -8.92 9.88 -17.76
CA GLU A 63 -8.69 11.31 -17.62
C GLU A 63 -8.15 11.92 -18.93
N PHE A 64 -7.16 11.29 -19.54
CA PHE A 64 -6.66 11.64 -20.87
C PHE A 64 -7.80 11.67 -21.92
N ALA A 65 -8.67 10.66 -21.91
CA ALA A 65 -9.79 10.58 -22.85
C ALA A 65 -10.76 11.75 -22.66
N LEU A 66 -11.07 12.11 -21.42
CA LEU A 66 -11.96 13.24 -21.10
C LEU A 66 -11.37 14.57 -21.56
N GLU A 67 -10.10 14.85 -21.24
CA GLU A 67 -9.46 16.11 -21.59
C GLU A 67 -9.25 16.29 -23.10
N HIS A 68 -8.96 15.19 -23.80
CA HIS A 68 -8.70 15.22 -25.25
C HIS A 68 -9.91 14.83 -26.10
N SER A 69 -11.11 14.77 -25.51
CA SER A 69 -12.35 14.39 -26.21
C SER A 69 -12.22 13.08 -26.99
N LYS A 70 -11.44 12.14 -26.46
CA LYS A 70 -11.25 10.81 -27.03
C LYS A 70 -12.43 9.91 -26.71
N THR A 71 -12.71 9.00 -27.62
CA THR A 71 -13.77 8.01 -27.50
C THR A 71 -13.22 6.61 -27.35
N ASN A 72 -14.08 5.67 -26.94
CA ASN A 72 -13.72 4.28 -26.78
C ASN A 72 -13.15 3.70 -28.09
N GLY A 73 -11.96 3.12 -28.03
CA GLY A 73 -11.24 2.60 -29.20
C GLY A 73 -10.16 3.53 -29.78
N ASP A 74 -10.11 4.80 -29.36
CA ASP A 74 -9.05 5.71 -29.77
C ASP A 74 -7.69 5.28 -29.25
N VAL A 75 -6.64 5.53 -30.02
CA VAL A 75 -5.27 5.10 -29.71
C VAL A 75 -4.69 5.94 -28.57
N ILE A 76 -3.97 5.26 -27.68
CA ILE A 76 -3.15 5.83 -26.62
C ILE A 76 -1.68 5.51 -26.92
N ASN A 77 -0.82 6.53 -26.95
CA ASN A 77 0.64 6.37 -27.02
C ASN A 77 1.19 6.23 -25.61
N TYR A 78 1.23 5.01 -25.13
CA TYR A 78 1.75 4.70 -23.79
C TYR A 78 3.28 4.67 -23.80
N PRO A 79 3.99 5.26 -22.84
CA PRO A 79 3.47 5.95 -21.65
C PRO A 79 3.19 7.45 -21.82
N ASP A 80 3.55 8.05 -22.94
CA ASP A 80 3.67 9.50 -23.11
C ASP A 80 2.36 10.26 -22.88
N ASP A 81 1.25 9.77 -23.47
CA ASP A 81 -0.06 10.37 -23.33
C ASP A 81 -0.59 10.32 -21.87
N LEU A 82 -0.14 9.35 -21.07
CA LEU A 82 -0.64 9.14 -19.72
C LEU A 82 0.25 9.74 -18.63
N THR A 83 1.49 10.09 -18.96
CA THR A 83 2.45 10.67 -18.02
C THR A 83 1.93 11.90 -17.26
N PRO A 84 1.17 12.83 -17.87
CA PRO A 84 0.61 13.99 -17.16
C PRO A 84 -0.45 13.65 -16.11
N TYR A 85 -1.10 12.49 -16.22
CA TYR A 85 -2.27 12.09 -15.43
C TYR A 85 -1.95 11.05 -14.35
N ILE A 86 -0.69 10.64 -14.22
CA ILE A 86 -0.28 9.59 -13.28
C ILE A 86 0.85 10.08 -12.38
N LYS A 87 0.82 9.65 -11.12
CA LYS A 87 1.92 9.95 -10.20
C LYS A 87 3.19 9.21 -10.61
N LEU A 88 4.20 9.99 -10.97
CA LEU A 88 5.50 9.47 -11.36
C LEU A 88 6.38 9.12 -10.16
N ASN A 89 7.32 8.20 -10.37
CA ASN A 89 8.38 7.89 -9.42
C ASN A 89 9.45 9.00 -9.37
N LYS A 90 10.51 8.79 -8.59
CA LYS A 90 11.60 9.76 -8.44
C LYS A 90 12.36 10.03 -9.75
N ASP A 91 12.29 9.09 -10.69
CA ASP A 91 12.96 9.17 -11.99
C ASP A 91 12.05 9.79 -13.07
N GLY A 92 10.90 10.33 -12.69
CA GLY A 92 9.92 10.92 -13.61
C GLY A 92 9.22 9.89 -14.51
N LYS A 93 9.14 8.64 -14.09
CA LYS A 93 8.51 7.55 -14.85
C LYS A 93 7.33 6.95 -14.10
N ILE A 94 6.41 6.34 -14.83
CA ILE A 94 5.35 5.52 -14.26
C ILE A 94 6.00 4.40 -13.43
N PRO A 95 5.58 4.19 -12.16
CA PRO A 95 6.16 3.16 -11.31
C PRO A 95 6.13 1.78 -11.98
N PRO A 96 7.26 1.07 -12.09
CA PRO A 96 7.29 -0.24 -12.74
C PRO A 96 6.59 -1.31 -11.89
N CYS A 97 6.27 -2.43 -12.51
CA CYS A 97 5.82 -3.61 -11.78
C CYS A 97 6.93 -4.11 -10.83
N PRO A 98 6.66 -4.31 -9.52
CA PRO A 98 7.67 -4.77 -8.56
C PRO A 98 8.25 -6.15 -8.85
N SER A 99 7.57 -6.94 -9.69
CA SER A 99 8.02 -8.26 -10.15
C SER A 99 8.74 -8.22 -11.51
N GLY A 100 9.00 -7.02 -12.07
CA GLY A 100 9.69 -6.86 -13.35
C GLY A 100 8.79 -6.96 -14.59
N GLY A 101 7.48 -6.95 -14.42
CA GLY A 101 6.54 -6.94 -15.55
C GLY A 101 6.47 -5.59 -16.26
N ILE A 102 6.04 -5.59 -17.51
CA ILE A 102 5.86 -4.43 -18.37
C ILE A 102 4.37 -4.13 -18.51
N TYR A 103 3.98 -2.88 -18.29
CA TYR A 103 2.60 -2.42 -18.49
C TYR A 103 2.34 -2.05 -19.95
N SER A 104 1.12 -2.28 -20.40
CA SER A 104 0.66 -1.93 -21.73
C SER A 104 -0.82 -1.56 -21.71
N ILE A 105 -1.11 -0.46 -22.37
CA ILE A 105 -2.46 -0.05 -22.78
C ILE A 105 -2.36 0.54 -24.17
N LYS A 106 -3.29 0.24 -25.06
CA LYS A 106 -3.24 0.67 -26.47
C LYS A 106 -4.36 1.58 -26.88
N LYS A 107 -5.51 1.48 -26.20
CA LYS A 107 -6.73 2.19 -26.62
C LYS A 107 -7.55 2.62 -25.40
N VAL A 108 -8.24 3.72 -25.55
CA VAL A 108 -9.24 4.19 -24.58
C VAL A 108 -10.32 3.12 -24.38
N GLY A 109 -10.72 2.89 -23.14
CA GLY A 109 -11.70 1.88 -22.74
C GLY A 109 -11.21 0.43 -22.73
N HIS A 110 -9.93 0.21 -23.06
CA HIS A 110 -9.32 -1.11 -22.88
C HIS A 110 -8.64 -1.19 -21.53
N VAL A 111 -8.74 -2.34 -20.89
CA VAL A 111 -8.08 -2.62 -19.60
C VAL A 111 -6.57 -2.67 -19.79
N PRO A 112 -5.78 -1.93 -18.99
CA PRO A 112 -4.33 -2.04 -19.02
C PRO A 112 -3.87 -3.42 -18.53
N THR A 113 -2.78 -3.91 -19.09
CA THR A 113 -2.25 -5.24 -18.80
C THR A 113 -0.81 -5.19 -18.31
N CYS A 114 -0.42 -6.20 -17.54
CA CYS A 114 0.96 -6.47 -17.17
C CYS A 114 1.45 -7.73 -17.90
N SER A 115 2.68 -7.74 -18.39
CA SER A 115 3.26 -8.92 -19.06
C SER A 115 3.30 -10.16 -18.16
N LEU A 116 3.20 -9.99 -16.82
CA LEU A 116 3.14 -11.06 -15.84
C LEU A 116 1.70 -11.44 -15.42
N SER A 117 0.68 -10.97 -16.14
CA SER A 117 -0.73 -11.15 -15.75
C SER A 117 -1.09 -12.61 -15.45
N ASN A 118 -0.61 -13.56 -16.25
CA ASN A 118 -0.96 -14.98 -16.15
C ASN A 118 0.24 -15.88 -15.86
N THR A 119 1.43 -15.34 -15.62
CA THR A 119 2.66 -16.13 -15.48
C THR A 119 3.13 -16.27 -14.04
N VAL A 120 2.53 -15.53 -13.11
CA VAL A 120 2.89 -15.53 -11.69
C VAL A 120 1.66 -15.73 -10.81
N THR A 121 1.90 -16.25 -9.61
CA THR A 121 0.87 -16.42 -8.57
C THR A 121 1.24 -15.56 -7.36
N PRO A 122 0.38 -14.65 -6.89
CA PRO A 122 -0.94 -14.28 -7.47
C PRO A 122 -0.84 -13.56 -8.81
N ALA A 123 -1.87 -13.67 -9.67
CA ALA A 123 -1.92 -13.05 -10.98
C ALA A 123 -1.89 -11.50 -10.91
N HIS A 124 -1.26 -10.86 -11.89
CA HIS A 124 -1.13 -9.40 -11.99
C HIS A 124 -2.19 -8.83 -12.96
N ILE A 125 -3.46 -9.05 -12.66
CA ILE A 125 -4.59 -8.63 -13.50
C ILE A 125 -5.53 -7.72 -12.70
N LEU A 126 -6.20 -6.80 -13.40
CA LEU A 126 -7.36 -6.09 -12.84
C LEU A 126 -8.55 -7.05 -12.77
N PRO A 127 -9.31 -7.01 -11.65
CA PRO A 127 -10.54 -7.79 -11.52
C PRO A 127 -11.64 -7.26 -12.42
#